data_e57dc6ded51af39dd8b3c82e70d0ede1
#
_entry.id   e57dc6ded51af39dd8b3c82e70d0ede1
#
_cell.length_a   1.000
_cell.length_b   1.000
_cell.length_c   1.000
_cell.angle_alpha   90.00
_cell.angle_beta   90.00
_cell.angle_gamma   90.00
#
_symmetry.space_group_name_H-M   'P 1'
#
loop_
_entity.id
_entity.type
_entity.pdbx_description
1 polymer ?
#
loop_
_entity_poly.entity_id
_entity_poly.type
_entity_poly.pdbx_seq_one_letter_code
_entity_poly.pdbx_strand_id
1 'polypeptide(L)'
;QTIEDVARAEAIFLEKVIALHPQADAKPCVIGNCQAGWAVMMLAALRPELFGSIIIAGAPLSYWAGVHGKYPMRYSGGLLGGSWLTALTSDLGQGKFDGAWLVQNFENQNPANTLWTKQYNLYSKIDTEAPRYLGFEEWWGGHVNLNAEEIQFIVDELFIGNNLAAGRITSSDGAVIDLRNIRSPIVVFCSYGDNITPPGQALGWITDLYRDRKS
;
A
#
# COMPACT_ATOMS: atom_id res chain seq x y z
N GLN A 1 10.21 -1.90 -14.76
CA GLN A 1 10.46 -1.99 -13.32
C GLN A 1 9.46 -2.99 -12.74
N THR A 2 9.96 -3.87 -11.92
CA THR A 2 9.16 -4.85 -11.17
C THR A 2 9.09 -4.45 -9.70
N ILE A 3 8.27 -5.14 -8.91
CA ILE A 3 8.21 -4.90 -7.46
C ILE A 3 9.54 -5.22 -6.78
N GLU A 4 10.31 -6.16 -7.33
CA GLU A 4 11.66 -6.48 -6.84
C GLU A 4 12.65 -5.33 -7.09
N ASP A 5 12.48 -4.59 -8.19
CA ASP A 5 13.29 -3.39 -8.44
C ASP A 5 13.00 -2.31 -7.40
N VAL A 6 11.73 -2.15 -7.02
CA VAL A 6 11.31 -1.24 -5.93
C VAL A 6 11.94 -1.69 -4.61
N ALA A 7 11.79 -2.95 -4.23
CA ALA A 7 12.39 -3.50 -3.01
C ALA A 7 13.92 -3.35 -2.99
N ARG A 8 14.58 -3.54 -4.13
CA ARG A 8 16.03 -3.34 -4.26
C ARG A 8 16.42 -1.88 -4.07
N ALA A 9 15.66 -0.94 -4.63
CA ALA A 9 15.89 0.49 -4.43
C ALA A 9 15.71 0.89 -2.96
N GLU A 10 14.65 0.43 -2.32
CA GLU A 10 14.42 0.67 -0.89
C GLU A 10 15.55 0.09 -0.02
N ALA A 11 16.06 -1.12 -0.35
CA ALA A 11 17.20 -1.68 0.35
C ALA A 11 18.45 -0.80 0.25
N ILE A 12 18.74 -0.25 -0.94
CA ILE A 12 19.85 0.70 -1.16
C ILE A 12 19.68 1.95 -0.29
N PHE A 13 18.45 2.49 -0.18
CA PHE A 13 18.19 3.63 0.69
C PHE A 13 18.47 3.30 2.16
N LEU A 14 18.01 2.15 2.65
CA LEU A 14 18.27 1.73 4.03
C LEU A 14 19.77 1.51 4.29
N GLU A 15 20.47 0.85 3.38
CA GLU A 15 21.91 0.66 3.46
C GLU A 15 22.66 2.01 3.51
N LYS A 16 22.20 2.98 2.72
CA LYS A 16 22.77 4.34 2.73
C LYS A 16 22.49 5.06 4.05
N VAL A 17 21.28 4.97 4.60
CA VAL A 17 20.94 5.53 5.91
C VAL A 17 21.82 4.91 7.00
N ILE A 18 21.97 3.59 7.02
CA ILE A 18 22.82 2.88 7.97
C ILE A 18 24.26 3.38 7.86
N ALA A 19 24.79 3.51 6.64
CA ALA A 19 26.17 3.98 6.42
C ALA A 19 26.39 5.45 6.84
N LEU A 20 25.37 6.29 6.76
CA LEU A 20 25.44 7.69 7.19
C LEU A 20 25.34 7.85 8.73
N HIS A 21 24.87 6.82 9.43
CA HIS A 21 24.69 6.83 10.89
C HIS A 21 25.44 5.67 11.57
N PRO A 22 26.79 5.57 11.41
CA PRO A 22 27.56 4.44 11.93
C PRO A 22 27.60 4.39 13.46
N GLN A 23 27.22 5.48 14.13
CA GLN A 23 27.18 5.58 15.60
C GLN A 23 25.81 5.26 16.19
N ALA A 24 24.81 4.91 15.35
CA ALA A 24 23.50 4.54 15.84
C ALA A 24 23.52 3.18 16.54
N ASP A 25 22.90 3.11 17.71
CA ASP A 25 22.84 1.86 18.51
C ASP A 25 21.91 0.81 17.89
N ALA A 26 21.07 1.20 16.94
CA ALA A 26 20.08 0.33 16.30
C ALA A 26 19.96 0.60 14.80
N LYS A 27 19.37 -0.36 14.09
CA LYS A 27 18.98 -0.20 12.68
C LYS A 27 17.85 0.83 12.55
N PRO A 28 17.65 1.43 11.36
CA PRO A 28 16.62 2.44 11.14
C PRO A 28 15.23 1.95 11.51
N CYS A 29 14.43 2.82 12.14
CA CYS A 29 12.99 2.64 12.21
C CYS A 29 12.39 2.98 10.85
N VAL A 30 11.62 2.05 10.28
CA VAL A 30 11.03 2.20 8.96
C VAL A 30 9.52 2.34 9.08
N ILE A 31 8.97 3.37 8.45
CA ILE A 31 7.53 3.65 8.48
C ILE A 31 6.95 3.42 7.09
N GLY A 32 6.03 2.46 6.99
CA GLY A 32 5.23 2.20 5.79
C GLY A 32 3.83 2.77 5.95
N ASN A 33 3.53 3.86 5.26
CA ASN A 33 2.20 4.46 5.28
C ASN A 33 1.40 4.05 4.05
N CYS A 34 0.15 3.66 4.24
CA CYS A 34 -0.75 3.22 3.18
C CYS A 34 -0.11 2.09 2.34
N GLN A 35 -0.09 2.19 1.03
CA GLN A 35 0.51 1.16 0.15
C GLN A 35 2.01 0.92 0.40
N ALA A 36 2.76 1.90 0.87
CA ALA A 36 4.15 1.67 1.27
C ALA A 36 4.30 0.62 2.38
N GLY A 37 3.23 0.36 3.15
CA GLY A 37 3.26 -0.65 4.21
C GLY A 37 3.51 -2.06 3.69
N TRP A 38 2.85 -2.49 2.63
CA TRP A 38 3.11 -3.83 2.08
C TRP A 38 4.51 -3.91 1.44
N ALA A 39 5.00 -2.84 0.80
CA ALA A 39 6.35 -2.82 0.22
C ALA A 39 7.42 -2.94 1.31
N VAL A 40 7.30 -2.16 2.39
CA VAL A 40 8.19 -2.24 3.56
C VAL A 40 8.17 -3.63 4.19
N MET A 41 7.00 -4.25 4.35
CA MET A 41 6.88 -5.59 4.92
C MET A 41 7.48 -6.67 4.01
N MET A 42 7.33 -6.55 2.69
CA MET A 42 7.97 -7.46 1.73
C MET A 42 9.48 -7.34 1.81
N LEU A 43 10.03 -6.12 1.82
CA LEU A 43 11.48 -5.92 1.97
C LEU A 43 11.99 -6.42 3.32
N ALA A 44 11.27 -6.19 4.41
CA ALA A 44 11.66 -6.68 5.74
C ALA A 44 11.66 -8.22 5.82
N ALA A 45 10.79 -8.88 5.06
CA ALA A 45 10.80 -10.35 4.95
C ALA A 45 11.99 -10.87 4.14
N LEU A 46 12.44 -10.13 3.13
CA LEU A 46 13.57 -10.49 2.26
C LEU A 46 14.93 -10.11 2.88
N ARG A 47 15.01 -8.98 3.56
CA ARG A 47 16.23 -8.38 4.10
C ARG A 47 16.07 -7.95 5.57
N PRO A 48 15.73 -8.87 6.48
CA PRO A 48 15.40 -8.54 7.87
C PRO A 48 16.55 -7.84 8.63
N GLU A 49 17.78 -8.02 8.18
CA GLU A 49 18.98 -7.43 8.79
C GLU A 49 19.09 -5.91 8.59
N LEU A 50 18.32 -5.33 7.70
CA LEU A 50 18.34 -3.88 7.44
C LEU A 50 17.43 -3.08 8.38
N PHE A 51 16.52 -3.76 9.08
CA PHE A 51 15.44 -3.12 9.80
C PHE A 51 15.66 -3.06 11.32
N GLY A 52 15.38 -1.90 11.90
CA GLY A 52 15.04 -1.74 13.30
C GLY A 52 13.56 -1.99 13.53
N SER A 53 12.88 -1.11 14.27
CA SER A 53 11.43 -1.21 14.44
C SER A 53 10.70 -0.84 13.14
N ILE A 54 9.56 -1.47 12.90
CA ILE A 54 8.70 -1.21 11.74
C ILE A 54 7.39 -0.61 12.23
N ILE A 55 6.94 0.47 11.59
CA ILE A 55 5.63 1.08 11.85
C ILE A 55 4.82 1.01 10.55
N ILE A 56 3.69 0.34 10.60
CA ILE A 56 2.77 0.22 9.48
C ILE A 56 1.52 1.03 9.80
N ALA A 57 1.27 2.07 9.02
CA ALA A 57 0.19 3.02 9.28
C ALA A 57 -0.84 3.01 8.15
N GLY A 58 -2.09 2.62 8.44
CA GLY A 58 -3.18 2.60 7.47
C GLY A 58 -2.87 1.77 6.22
N ALA A 59 -2.11 0.68 6.37
CA ALA A 59 -1.64 -0.13 5.26
C ALA A 59 -2.40 -1.45 5.15
N PRO A 60 -2.96 -1.77 3.98
CA PRO A 60 -3.65 -3.02 3.76
C PRO A 60 -2.63 -4.13 3.50
N LEU A 61 -2.60 -5.13 4.39
CA LEU A 61 -1.75 -6.32 4.28
C LEU A 61 -2.54 -7.59 4.01
N SER A 62 -3.85 -7.60 4.35
CA SER A 62 -4.78 -8.69 4.04
C SER A 62 -6.01 -8.10 3.37
N TYR A 63 -6.04 -8.05 2.05
CA TYR A 63 -7.11 -7.40 1.28
C TYR A 63 -8.46 -8.12 1.38
N TRP A 64 -8.47 -9.39 1.77
CA TRP A 64 -9.68 -10.19 1.88
C TRP A 64 -10.26 -10.25 3.30
N ALA A 65 -9.53 -9.76 4.29
CA ALA A 65 -9.99 -9.73 5.67
C ALA A 65 -11.04 -8.64 5.89
N GLY A 66 -11.84 -8.82 6.92
CA GLY A 66 -12.82 -7.83 7.37
C GLY A 66 -14.26 -8.20 7.07
N VAL A 67 -15.14 -7.20 7.07
CA VAL A 67 -16.59 -7.39 6.97
C VAL A 67 -17.02 -7.57 5.52
N HIS A 68 -17.75 -8.63 5.24
CA HIS A 68 -18.36 -8.88 3.94
C HIS A 68 -19.22 -7.69 3.46
N GLY A 69 -19.11 -7.37 2.18
CA GLY A 69 -19.87 -6.29 1.55
C GLY A 69 -19.33 -4.87 1.73
N LYS A 70 -18.25 -4.69 2.51
CA LYS A 70 -17.65 -3.36 2.72
C LYS A 70 -16.37 -3.09 1.93
N TYR A 71 -15.79 -4.09 1.28
CA TYR A 71 -14.50 -3.96 0.60
C TYR A 71 -14.64 -4.29 -0.89
N PRO A 72 -14.82 -3.27 -1.75
CA PRO A 72 -15.15 -3.45 -3.16
C PRO A 72 -14.13 -4.29 -3.94
N MET A 73 -12.83 -4.16 -3.66
CA MET A 73 -11.78 -4.87 -4.39
C MET A 73 -11.93 -6.39 -4.33
N ARG A 74 -12.33 -6.91 -3.18
CA ARG A 74 -12.60 -8.33 -2.98
C ARG A 74 -13.70 -8.86 -3.90
N TYR A 75 -14.75 -8.06 -4.12
CA TYR A 75 -15.88 -8.44 -4.96
C TYR A 75 -15.65 -8.08 -6.42
N SER A 76 -15.01 -6.95 -6.70
CA SER A 76 -14.73 -6.52 -8.08
C SER A 76 -13.87 -7.53 -8.82
N GLY A 77 -12.84 -8.09 -8.18
CA GLY A 77 -12.01 -9.14 -8.78
C GLY A 77 -12.81 -10.39 -9.13
N GLY A 78 -13.75 -10.81 -8.28
CA GLY A 78 -14.64 -11.93 -8.55
C GLY A 78 -15.69 -11.64 -9.62
N LEU A 79 -16.38 -10.50 -9.51
CA LEU A 79 -17.44 -10.11 -10.44
C LEU A 79 -16.93 -9.77 -11.85
N LEU A 80 -15.76 -9.16 -11.93
CA LEU A 80 -15.15 -8.76 -13.19
C LEU A 80 -14.31 -9.87 -13.83
N GLY A 81 -14.17 -11.03 -13.19
CA GLY A 81 -13.40 -12.15 -13.71
C GLY A 81 -11.89 -11.96 -13.64
N GLY A 82 -11.41 -11.22 -12.63
CA GLY A 82 -9.97 -11.02 -12.39
C GLY A 82 -9.48 -9.62 -12.73
N SER A 83 -8.22 -9.53 -13.15
CA SER A 83 -7.48 -8.27 -13.35
C SER A 83 -7.42 -7.80 -14.82
N TRP A 84 -8.17 -8.40 -15.71
CA TRP A 84 -8.12 -8.11 -17.15
C TRP A 84 -8.33 -6.63 -17.48
N LEU A 85 -9.13 -5.92 -16.69
CA LEU A 85 -9.37 -4.49 -16.90
C LEU A 85 -8.10 -3.67 -16.63
N THR A 86 -7.29 -4.09 -15.66
CA THR A 86 -5.99 -3.48 -15.38
C THR A 86 -5.03 -3.71 -16.54
N ALA A 87 -5.00 -4.93 -17.09
CA ALA A 87 -4.20 -5.24 -18.28
C ALA A 87 -4.64 -4.40 -19.47
N LEU A 88 -5.95 -4.32 -19.75
CA LEU A 88 -6.50 -3.51 -20.83
C LEU A 88 -6.13 -2.03 -20.71
N THR A 89 -6.26 -1.43 -19.51
CA THR A 89 -5.90 -0.02 -19.30
C THR A 89 -4.41 0.22 -19.49
N SER A 90 -3.57 -0.73 -19.09
CA SER A 90 -2.13 -0.66 -19.31
C SER A 90 -1.77 -0.79 -20.79
N ASP A 91 -2.43 -1.67 -21.54
CA ASP A 91 -2.23 -1.84 -22.99
C ASP A 91 -2.64 -0.57 -23.75
N LEU A 92 -3.79 0.01 -23.43
CA LEU A 92 -4.24 1.28 -23.99
C LEU A 92 -3.29 2.44 -23.66
N GLY A 93 -2.63 2.38 -22.50
CA GLY A 93 -1.58 3.31 -22.06
C GLY A 93 -0.17 2.98 -22.61
N GLN A 94 -0.05 2.08 -23.58
CA GLN A 94 1.24 1.66 -24.15
C GLN A 94 2.24 1.15 -23.11
N GLY A 95 1.78 0.31 -22.20
CA GLY A 95 2.57 -0.26 -21.11
C GLY A 95 2.64 0.63 -19.85
N LYS A 96 1.84 1.69 -19.80
CA LYS A 96 1.73 2.57 -18.64
C LYS A 96 0.30 2.61 -18.13
N PHE A 97 0.16 2.44 -16.83
CA PHE A 97 -1.09 2.68 -16.11
C PHE A 97 -1.09 4.12 -15.60
N ASP A 98 -2.12 4.88 -15.96
CA ASP A 98 -2.26 6.27 -15.52
C ASP A 98 -2.63 6.33 -14.03
N GLY A 99 -1.74 6.88 -13.22
CA GLY A 99 -1.94 7.05 -11.78
C GLY A 99 -3.14 7.92 -11.41
N ALA A 100 -3.66 8.73 -12.34
CA ALA A 100 -4.89 9.50 -12.13
C ALA A 100 -6.09 8.61 -11.77
N TRP A 101 -6.15 7.36 -12.28
CA TRP A 101 -7.20 6.42 -11.93
C TRP A 101 -7.22 6.03 -10.46
N LEU A 102 -6.05 5.97 -9.80
CA LEU A 102 -5.97 5.70 -8.37
C LEU A 102 -6.54 6.88 -7.57
N VAL A 103 -6.16 8.10 -7.93
CA VAL A 103 -6.70 9.33 -7.30
C VAL A 103 -8.21 9.42 -7.50
N GLN A 104 -8.69 9.21 -8.72
CA GLN A 104 -10.11 9.22 -9.05
C GLN A 104 -10.90 8.16 -8.25
N ASN A 105 -10.32 6.99 -8.03
CA ASN A 105 -10.96 5.95 -7.22
C ASN A 105 -11.16 6.39 -5.76
N PHE A 106 -10.19 7.07 -5.17
CA PHE A 106 -10.33 7.64 -3.82
C PHE A 106 -11.35 8.77 -3.76
N GLU A 107 -11.36 9.66 -4.75
CA GLU A 107 -12.33 10.74 -4.85
C GLU A 107 -13.78 10.19 -4.96
N ASN A 108 -13.98 9.10 -5.69
CA ASN A 108 -15.27 8.45 -5.87
C ASN A 108 -15.79 7.74 -4.61
N GLN A 109 -14.97 7.50 -3.60
CA GLN A 109 -15.41 6.88 -2.35
C GLN A 109 -16.26 7.84 -1.49
N ASN A 110 -16.08 9.15 -1.65
CA ASN A 110 -16.85 10.16 -0.95
C ASN A 110 -17.22 11.33 -1.86
N PRO A 111 -18.11 11.11 -2.84
CA PRO A 111 -18.48 12.13 -3.82
C PRO A 111 -19.13 13.35 -3.20
N ALA A 112 -19.84 13.20 -2.07
CA ALA A 112 -20.42 14.33 -1.35
C ALA A 112 -19.34 15.30 -0.85
N ASN A 113 -18.21 14.79 -0.36
CA ASN A 113 -17.08 15.63 0.02
C ASN A 113 -16.39 16.23 -1.21
N THR A 114 -16.08 15.40 -2.19
CA THR A 114 -15.32 15.80 -3.38
C THR A 114 -16.04 16.88 -4.19
N LEU A 115 -17.33 16.68 -4.45
CA LEU A 115 -18.10 17.55 -5.35
C LEU A 115 -18.74 18.76 -4.65
N TRP A 116 -19.01 18.67 -3.33
CA TRP A 116 -19.80 19.67 -2.63
C TRP A 116 -19.13 20.21 -1.37
N THR A 117 -18.86 19.39 -0.37
CA THR A 117 -18.42 19.87 0.95
C THR A 117 -17.08 20.58 0.88
N LYS A 118 -16.12 19.99 0.18
CA LYS A 118 -14.76 20.56 -0.01
C LYS A 118 -14.83 21.92 -0.71
N GLN A 119 -15.64 22.00 -1.76
CA GLN A 119 -15.81 23.23 -2.54
C GLN A 119 -16.57 24.31 -1.75
N TYR A 120 -17.61 23.93 -1.01
CA TYR A 120 -18.34 24.86 -0.15
C TYR A 120 -17.46 25.41 0.99
N ASN A 121 -16.64 24.59 1.59
CA ASN A 121 -15.69 25.03 2.62
C ASN A 121 -14.70 26.06 2.07
N LEU A 122 -14.18 25.83 0.87
CA LEU A 122 -13.33 26.80 0.18
C LEU A 122 -14.08 28.12 -0.04
N TYR A 123 -15.28 28.06 -0.62
CA TYR A 123 -16.09 29.26 -0.88
C TYR A 123 -16.40 30.04 0.39
N SER A 124 -16.86 29.35 1.44
CA SER A 124 -17.28 29.98 2.69
C SER A 124 -16.13 30.57 3.51
N LYS A 125 -14.90 30.17 3.25
CA LYS A 125 -13.68 30.60 3.98
C LYS A 125 -12.55 31.00 3.04
N ILE A 126 -12.92 31.67 1.92
CA ILE A 126 -11.98 31.96 0.83
C ILE A 126 -10.73 32.70 1.29
N ASP A 127 -10.85 33.58 2.27
CA ASP A 127 -9.73 34.39 2.77
C ASP A 127 -8.66 33.58 3.52
N THR A 128 -9.01 32.41 4.05
CA THR A 128 -8.12 31.60 4.89
C THR A 128 -7.83 30.20 4.32
N GLU A 129 -8.79 29.58 3.64
CA GLU A 129 -8.71 28.21 3.15
C GLU A 129 -7.99 28.05 1.81
N ALA A 130 -7.94 29.11 0.97
CA ALA A 130 -7.40 28.99 -0.38
C ALA A 130 -5.95 28.44 -0.42
N PRO A 131 -5.00 28.91 0.40
CA PRO A 131 -3.63 28.37 0.37
C PRO A 131 -3.57 26.88 0.76
N ARG A 132 -4.32 26.48 1.79
CA ARG A 132 -4.39 25.08 2.23
C ARG A 132 -5.03 24.19 1.16
N TYR A 133 -6.12 24.66 0.57
CA TYR A 133 -6.81 23.93 -0.49
C TYR A 133 -5.91 23.73 -1.71
N LEU A 134 -5.28 24.79 -2.21
CA LEU A 134 -4.41 24.71 -3.39
C LEU A 134 -3.20 23.81 -3.13
N GLY A 135 -2.55 23.94 -1.97
CA GLY A 135 -1.41 23.09 -1.62
C GLY A 135 -1.79 21.61 -1.50
N PHE A 136 -2.99 21.32 -0.99
CA PHE A 136 -3.50 19.94 -0.97
C PHE A 136 -3.80 19.41 -2.37
N GLU A 137 -4.50 20.18 -3.21
CA GLU A 137 -4.87 19.75 -4.57
C GLU A 137 -3.63 19.55 -5.44
N GLU A 138 -2.62 20.40 -5.31
CA GLU A 138 -1.34 20.24 -6.00
C GLU A 138 -0.65 18.94 -5.60
N TRP A 139 -0.56 18.65 -4.31
CA TRP A 139 0.01 17.39 -3.80
C TRP A 139 -0.82 16.19 -4.21
N TRP A 140 -2.14 16.25 -4.02
CA TRP A 140 -3.06 15.15 -4.30
C TRP A 140 -3.14 14.81 -5.79
N GLY A 141 -3.12 15.82 -6.64
CA GLY A 141 -3.09 15.67 -8.10
C GLY A 141 -1.70 15.32 -8.68
N GLY A 142 -0.65 15.36 -7.86
CA GLY A 142 0.71 15.05 -8.26
C GLY A 142 1.01 13.55 -8.37
N HIS A 143 0.11 12.79 -9.00
CA HIS A 143 0.24 11.35 -9.20
C HIS A 143 1.38 10.99 -10.17
N VAL A 144 1.87 9.75 -10.07
CA VAL A 144 2.82 9.15 -10.99
C VAL A 144 2.16 7.99 -11.75
N ASN A 145 2.65 7.74 -12.96
CA ASN A 145 2.23 6.56 -13.71
C ASN A 145 3.00 5.33 -13.23
N LEU A 146 2.30 4.19 -13.17
CA LEU A 146 2.92 2.90 -12.94
C LEU A 146 3.18 2.20 -14.29
N ASN A 147 4.14 1.30 -14.33
CA ASN A 147 4.25 0.42 -15.49
C ASN A 147 3.23 -0.73 -15.41
N ALA A 148 2.97 -1.35 -16.57
CA ALA A 148 1.97 -2.41 -16.67
C ALA A 148 2.26 -3.60 -15.74
N GLU A 149 3.51 -4.00 -15.62
CA GLU A 149 3.93 -5.15 -14.80
C GLU A 149 3.73 -4.88 -13.31
N GLU A 150 4.08 -3.68 -12.86
CA GLU A 150 3.95 -3.28 -11.46
C GLU A 150 2.48 -3.23 -11.02
N ILE A 151 1.63 -2.53 -11.78
CA ILE A 151 0.20 -2.45 -11.42
C ILE A 151 -0.48 -3.82 -11.55
N GLN A 152 -0.11 -4.63 -12.53
CA GLN A 152 -0.66 -5.96 -12.69
C GLN A 152 -0.28 -6.85 -11.49
N PHE A 153 0.98 -6.81 -11.05
CA PHE A 153 1.43 -7.51 -9.85
C PHE A 153 0.63 -7.07 -8.61
N ILE A 154 0.48 -5.77 -8.40
CA ILE A 154 -0.28 -5.23 -7.25
C ILE A 154 -1.71 -5.77 -7.26
N VAL A 155 -2.37 -5.74 -8.40
CA VAL A 155 -3.77 -6.18 -8.51
C VAL A 155 -3.87 -7.70 -8.35
N ASP A 156 -3.05 -8.47 -9.06
CA ASP A 156 -3.12 -9.94 -9.03
C ASP A 156 -2.70 -10.53 -7.71
N GLU A 157 -1.55 -10.09 -7.17
CA GLU A 157 -0.97 -10.72 -5.98
C GLU A 157 -1.59 -10.19 -4.68
N LEU A 158 -1.89 -8.90 -4.62
CA LEU A 158 -2.36 -8.26 -3.39
C LEU A 158 -3.87 -8.14 -3.36
N PHE A 159 -4.49 -7.43 -4.33
CA PHE A 159 -5.92 -7.09 -4.26
C PHE A 159 -6.82 -8.29 -4.53
N ILE A 160 -6.52 -9.08 -5.54
CA ILE A 160 -7.33 -10.23 -5.94
C ILE A 160 -6.80 -11.51 -5.28
N GLY A 161 -5.50 -11.74 -5.35
CA GLY A 161 -4.87 -12.97 -4.86
C GLY A 161 -4.76 -13.05 -3.33
N ASN A 162 -4.62 -11.91 -2.65
CA ASN A 162 -4.33 -11.84 -1.20
C ASN A 162 -3.12 -12.70 -0.79
N ASN A 163 -2.13 -12.80 -1.69
CA ASN A 163 -1.04 -13.77 -1.60
C ASN A 163 0.01 -13.36 -0.57
N LEU A 164 0.14 -12.08 -0.25
CA LEU A 164 1.06 -11.62 0.80
C LEU A 164 0.66 -12.17 2.18
N ALA A 165 -0.61 -12.01 2.55
CA ALA A 165 -1.14 -12.55 3.81
C ALA A 165 -1.15 -14.07 3.85
N ALA A 166 -1.10 -14.74 2.70
CA ALA A 166 -1.05 -16.19 2.59
C ALA A 166 0.39 -16.75 2.51
N GLY A 167 1.43 -15.88 2.45
CA GLY A 167 2.83 -16.28 2.30
C GLY A 167 3.10 -17.01 0.99
N ARG A 168 2.47 -16.60 -0.11
CA ARG A 168 2.53 -17.27 -1.41
C ARG A 168 3.18 -16.46 -2.51
N ILE A 169 3.62 -15.24 -2.23
CA ILE A 169 4.34 -14.44 -3.23
C ILE A 169 5.75 -15.02 -3.41
N THR A 170 6.12 -15.22 -4.65
CA THR A 170 7.46 -15.66 -5.03
C THR A 170 8.10 -14.57 -5.90
N SER A 171 9.30 -14.15 -5.54
CA SER A 171 10.09 -13.22 -6.35
C SER A 171 10.62 -13.89 -7.61
N SER A 172 11.09 -13.09 -8.56
CA SER A 172 11.58 -13.55 -9.86
C SER A 172 12.80 -14.49 -9.76
N ASP A 173 13.57 -14.42 -8.68
CA ASP A 173 14.69 -15.33 -8.37
C ASP A 173 14.27 -16.59 -7.61
N GLY A 174 12.95 -16.78 -7.37
CA GLY A 174 12.38 -17.95 -6.71
C GLY A 174 12.33 -17.86 -5.18
N ALA A 175 12.73 -16.75 -4.57
CA ALA A 175 12.60 -16.58 -3.12
C ALA A 175 11.13 -16.36 -2.73
N VAL A 176 10.67 -17.07 -1.72
CA VAL A 176 9.31 -16.87 -1.16
C VAL A 176 9.32 -15.69 -0.20
N ILE A 177 8.43 -14.74 -0.42
CA ILE A 177 8.24 -13.60 0.46
C ILE A 177 7.29 -14.02 1.59
N ASP A 178 7.87 -14.35 2.72
CA ASP A 178 7.15 -14.82 3.90
C ASP A 178 7.32 -13.82 5.05
N LEU A 179 6.24 -13.17 5.44
CA LEU A 179 6.26 -12.17 6.52
C LEU A 179 6.70 -12.75 7.87
N ARG A 180 6.67 -14.08 8.03
CA ARG A 180 7.21 -14.77 9.22
C ARG A 180 8.73 -14.70 9.33
N ASN A 181 9.43 -14.31 8.27
CA ASN A 181 10.87 -14.07 8.28
C ASN A 181 11.24 -12.73 8.92
N ILE A 182 10.29 -11.84 9.14
CA ILE A 182 10.54 -10.54 9.77
C ILE A 182 10.92 -10.77 11.24
N ARG A 183 12.02 -10.15 11.64
CA ARG A 183 12.57 -10.28 13.02
C ARG A 183 12.39 -9.01 13.84
N SER A 184 11.98 -7.94 13.21
CA SER A 184 11.82 -6.63 13.83
C SER A 184 10.49 -6.53 14.58
N PRO A 185 10.43 -5.76 15.68
CA PRO A 185 9.16 -5.37 16.28
C PRO A 185 8.32 -4.60 15.27
N ILE A 186 7.03 -4.93 15.19
CA ILE A 186 6.09 -4.31 14.27
C ILE A 186 5.00 -3.60 15.07
N VAL A 187 4.79 -2.31 14.79
CA VAL A 187 3.67 -1.53 15.30
C VAL A 187 2.70 -1.30 14.15
N VAL A 188 1.47 -1.76 14.29
CA VAL A 188 0.41 -1.53 13.30
C VAL A 188 -0.53 -0.46 13.82
N PHE A 189 -0.61 0.66 13.12
CA PHE A 189 -1.56 1.73 13.36
C PHE A 189 -2.70 1.65 12.35
N CYS A 190 -3.93 1.53 12.83
CA CYS A 190 -5.14 1.55 12.01
C CYS A 190 -6.28 2.26 12.74
N SER A 191 -7.23 2.80 11.99
CA SER A 191 -8.38 3.53 12.52
C SER A 191 -9.69 2.80 12.20
N TYR A 192 -10.62 2.78 13.15
CA TYR A 192 -11.96 2.23 12.93
C TYR A 192 -12.79 3.05 11.93
N GLY A 193 -12.44 4.32 11.75
CA GLY A 193 -13.08 5.20 10.78
C GLY A 193 -12.46 5.15 9.38
N ASP A 194 -11.38 4.38 9.19
CA ASP A 194 -10.72 4.24 7.90
C ASP A 194 -11.55 3.34 6.98
N ASN A 195 -12.07 3.92 5.92
CA ASN A 195 -12.85 3.21 4.90
C ASN A 195 -11.98 2.71 3.73
N ILE A 196 -10.70 3.08 3.68
CA ILE A 196 -9.72 2.64 2.68
C ILE A 196 -9.00 1.39 3.18
N THR A 197 -8.43 1.47 4.38
CA THR A 197 -7.76 0.34 5.05
C THR A 197 -8.38 0.09 6.42
N PRO A 198 -9.52 -0.56 6.48
CA PRO A 198 -10.17 -0.87 7.76
C PRO A 198 -9.32 -1.85 8.58
N PRO A 199 -9.49 -1.89 9.92
CA PRO A 199 -8.66 -2.69 10.83
C PRO A 199 -8.50 -4.16 10.43
N GLY A 200 -9.53 -4.77 9.84
CA GLY A 200 -9.44 -6.15 9.34
C GLY A 200 -8.38 -6.32 8.26
N GLN A 201 -8.25 -5.38 7.34
CA GLN A 201 -7.22 -5.41 6.29
C GLN A 201 -5.82 -5.11 6.84
N ALA A 202 -5.71 -4.24 7.84
CA ALA A 202 -4.44 -3.92 8.46
C ALA A 202 -3.89 -5.06 9.34
N LEU A 203 -4.76 -5.83 10.01
CA LEU A 203 -4.40 -6.80 11.04
C LEU A 203 -4.65 -8.26 10.65
N GLY A 204 -5.47 -8.54 9.63
CA GLY A 204 -5.90 -9.90 9.27
C GLY A 204 -4.76 -10.85 8.91
N TRP A 205 -3.67 -10.32 8.35
CA TRP A 205 -2.48 -11.10 8.02
C TRP A 205 -1.88 -11.82 9.24
N ILE A 206 -2.03 -11.27 10.45
CA ILE A 206 -1.53 -11.87 11.69
C ILE A 206 -2.22 -13.21 11.93
N THR A 207 -3.55 -13.25 11.81
CA THR A 207 -4.32 -14.48 12.02
C THR A 207 -4.23 -15.43 10.84
N ASP A 208 -3.92 -14.94 9.64
CA ASP A 208 -3.74 -15.78 8.45
C ASP A 208 -2.40 -16.55 8.50
N LEU A 209 -1.33 -15.90 8.96
CA LEU A 209 0.01 -16.48 9.03
C LEU A 209 0.33 -17.17 10.35
N TYR A 210 -0.17 -16.64 11.46
CA TYR A 210 0.09 -17.17 12.80
C TYR A 210 -1.18 -17.81 13.38
N ARG A 211 -1.25 -19.11 13.39
CA ARG A 211 -2.44 -19.88 13.82
C ARG A 211 -2.56 -20.00 15.33
N ASP A 212 -1.51 -19.79 16.06
CA ASP A 212 -1.51 -19.76 17.51
C ASP A 212 -0.61 -18.65 18.07
N ARG A 213 -0.78 -18.36 19.38
CA ARG A 213 -0.02 -17.28 20.05
C ARG A 213 1.45 -17.60 20.28
N LYS A 214 1.92 -18.79 19.86
CA LYS A 214 3.28 -19.28 20.09
C LYS A 214 4.09 -19.42 18.79
N SER A 215 3.43 -19.25 17.64
CA SER A 215 4.09 -19.28 16.33
C SER A 215 4.72 -17.96 15.94
#